data_7efc33379f3b11447918b7c7bcdaf174
#
_entry.id   7efc33379f3b11447918b7c7bcdaf174
#
_cell.length_a   1.000
_cell.length_b   1.000
_cell.length_c   1.000
_cell.angle_alpha   90.00
_cell.angle_beta   90.00
_cell.angle_gamma   90.00
#
_symmetry.space_group_name_H-M   'P 1'
#
loop_
_entity.id
_entity.type
_entity.pdbx_description
1 polymer ?
#
loop_
_entity_poly.entity_id
_entity_poly.type
_entity_poly.pdbx_seq_one_letter_code
_entity_poly.pdbx_strand_id
1 'polypeptide(L)'
;WCDGSYLEDQDKFRMSGIFRDVYILKRPKQAISDYHIKTRIEDMLAKVEIEMKFYFPLNVKISIEDRNGAVVALGSIAEEGTAVLEIASPELWNTENPYLYKLILETENEVIVDHIALRKIEIKDQVIYLNGQKIKFRGVNRHDSDPVTGFTISLEQLTTDLTLMKQHNFNAIRSSHYPNAPFFYEMCDKYGFMVIDEADIEAHGPFMIYRKEDTDYNRFKRWNEKIADDPVWEEAIVDRVKLMVERDKNRFCIVMWSMGNESAYGCNFEKALEWTKNFDPDRITQYESARYRNYDETYDYSNLDVYSRMYPALSEIQEYLDKDGSKPLLLVEYCHSMGNGPGDFEDYFQMIQDNDKMCGGFVWEWCDHAIAHGTAENGKTIYAYGGDHGEEIHDGNFCMDGLVYPDRTVH
;
A
#
# COMPACT_ATOMS: atom_id res chain seq x y z
N TRP A 1 -7.78 -14.64 21.89
CA TRP A 1 -8.78 -14.16 20.94
C TRP A 1 -9.23 -12.77 21.35
N CYS A 2 -9.29 -11.83 20.43
CA CYS A 2 -9.82 -10.49 20.61
C CYS A 2 -10.60 -10.09 19.34
N ASP A 3 -11.35 -9.00 19.41
CA ASP A 3 -12.16 -8.54 18.27
C ASP A 3 -11.33 -8.15 17.05
N GLY A 4 -10.05 -7.80 17.24
CA GLY A 4 -9.11 -7.57 16.14
C GLY A 4 -8.99 -8.74 15.17
N SER A 5 -9.16 -9.98 15.63
CA SER A 5 -9.12 -11.16 14.76
C SER A 5 -10.22 -11.19 13.70
N TYR A 6 -11.31 -10.41 13.85
CA TYR A 6 -12.33 -10.26 12.82
C TYR A 6 -11.92 -9.29 11.68
N LEU A 7 -10.87 -8.49 11.91
CA LEU A 7 -10.33 -7.54 10.95
C LEU A 7 -8.94 -7.92 10.42
N GLU A 8 -8.37 -9.04 10.85
CA GLU A 8 -7.01 -9.45 10.51
C GLU A 8 -6.98 -10.91 10.03
N ASP A 9 -7.90 -11.28 9.15
CA ASP A 9 -8.06 -12.63 8.64
C ASP A 9 -7.25 -12.84 7.35
N GLN A 10 -5.94 -12.88 7.48
CA GLN A 10 -5.01 -12.99 6.36
C GLN A 10 -4.89 -14.44 5.83
N ASP A 11 -4.84 -14.61 4.49
CA ASP A 11 -4.73 -15.90 3.80
C ASP A 11 -3.31 -16.47 3.82
N LYS A 12 -2.71 -16.55 5.00
CA LYS A 12 -1.36 -17.09 5.20
C LYS A 12 -1.19 -17.66 6.61
N PHE A 13 -0.03 -18.22 6.91
CA PHE A 13 0.29 -18.72 8.24
C PHE A 13 -0.08 -17.73 9.34
N ARG A 14 -0.77 -18.22 10.37
CA ARG A 14 -1.11 -17.47 11.56
C ARG A 14 -0.02 -17.62 12.60
N MET A 15 0.93 -16.70 12.58
CA MET A 15 2.06 -16.70 13.49
C MET A 15 1.82 -15.76 14.67
N SER A 16 2.40 -16.11 15.82
CA SER A 16 2.31 -15.31 17.06
C SER A 16 3.66 -14.70 17.39
N GLY A 17 3.63 -13.57 18.09
CA GLY A 17 4.81 -12.90 18.63
C GLY A 17 5.02 -11.51 18.04
N ILE A 18 6.09 -10.88 18.50
CA ILE A 18 6.49 -9.54 18.03
C ILE A 18 7.43 -9.75 16.84
N PHE A 19 6.98 -9.38 15.64
CA PHE A 19 7.71 -9.60 14.39
C PHE A 19 8.36 -8.31 13.83
N ARG A 20 8.24 -7.20 14.56
CA ARG A 20 8.87 -5.92 14.23
C ARG A 20 9.67 -5.40 15.41
N ASP A 21 10.64 -4.52 15.14
CA ASP A 21 11.53 -3.97 16.15
C ASP A 21 10.78 -3.24 17.26
N VAL A 22 11.21 -3.48 18.51
CA VAL A 22 10.76 -2.74 19.68
C VAL A 22 11.97 -2.02 20.27
N TYR A 23 11.87 -0.70 20.40
CA TYR A 23 12.99 0.11 20.91
C TYR A 23 12.48 1.24 21.80
N ILE A 24 13.41 1.78 22.60
CA ILE A 24 13.19 2.97 23.42
C ILE A 24 13.90 4.14 22.76
N LEU A 25 13.12 5.10 22.27
CA LEU A 25 13.66 6.32 21.70
C LEU A 25 13.75 7.42 22.79
N LYS A 26 14.99 7.79 23.14
CA LYS A 26 15.24 8.91 24.05
C LYS A 26 15.46 10.17 23.22
N ARG A 27 14.63 11.15 23.41
CA ARG A 27 14.72 12.46 22.73
C ARG A 27 14.85 13.61 23.75
N PRO A 28 15.35 14.79 23.33
CA PRO A 28 15.32 16.00 24.13
C PRO A 28 13.87 16.38 24.48
N LYS A 29 13.67 17.13 25.57
CA LYS A 29 12.34 17.67 25.88
C LYS A 29 11.87 18.67 24.81
N GLN A 30 12.79 19.50 24.31
CA GLN A 30 12.55 20.39 23.18
C GLN A 30 12.90 19.62 21.91
N ALA A 31 11.88 19.04 21.28
CA ALA A 31 12.01 18.21 20.08
C ALA A 31 10.83 18.44 19.14
N ILE A 32 11.04 18.15 17.87
CA ILE A 32 9.98 18.11 16.87
C ILE A 32 9.09 16.89 17.19
N SER A 33 7.82 17.09 17.55
CA SER A 33 6.93 15.99 17.88
C SER A 33 6.42 15.27 16.64
N ASP A 34 6.14 16.01 15.57
CA ASP A 34 5.65 15.49 14.28
C ASP A 34 5.98 16.49 13.16
N TYR A 35 6.08 16.00 11.93
CA TYR A 35 6.14 16.84 10.74
C TYR A 35 5.43 16.17 9.56
N HIS A 36 4.82 16.99 8.70
CA HIS A 36 4.16 16.56 7.49
C HIS A 36 4.69 17.34 6.29
N ILE A 37 5.16 16.63 5.26
CA ILE A 37 5.76 17.21 4.07
C ILE A 37 4.76 17.11 2.92
N LYS A 38 4.42 18.26 2.34
CA LYS A 38 3.60 18.35 1.14
C LYS A 38 4.41 18.99 0.03
N THR A 39 4.28 18.48 -1.19
CA THR A 39 5.02 19.00 -2.34
C THR A 39 4.06 19.42 -3.44
N ARG A 40 4.28 20.61 -3.99
CA ARG A 40 3.52 21.12 -5.13
C ARG A 40 4.49 21.50 -6.24
N ILE A 41 4.17 21.10 -7.46
CA ILE A 41 4.99 21.36 -8.63
C ILE A 41 4.19 22.21 -9.60
N GLU A 42 4.72 23.40 -9.87
CA GLU A 42 4.16 24.38 -10.79
C GLU A 42 5.24 24.74 -11.81
N ASP A 43 5.13 24.24 -13.03
CA ASP A 43 6.12 24.39 -14.10
C ASP A 43 7.55 24.00 -13.65
N MET A 44 8.47 24.97 -13.58
CA MET A 44 9.88 24.78 -13.19
C MET A 44 10.15 25.12 -11.73
N LEU A 45 9.12 25.14 -10.89
CA LEU A 45 9.23 25.44 -9.47
C LEU A 45 8.56 24.35 -8.64
N ALA A 46 9.26 23.80 -7.66
CA ALA A 46 8.66 22.99 -6.63
C ALA A 46 8.55 23.77 -5.31
N LYS A 47 7.39 23.72 -4.68
CA LYS A 47 7.16 24.20 -3.32
C LYS A 47 7.12 22.98 -2.39
N VAL A 48 7.94 23.04 -1.34
CA VAL A 48 8.00 22.04 -0.27
C VAL A 48 7.43 22.71 0.98
N GLU A 49 6.25 22.31 1.37
CA GLU A 49 5.56 22.76 2.58
C GLU A 49 5.84 21.75 3.69
N ILE A 50 6.39 22.20 4.81
CA ILE A 50 6.69 21.34 5.97
C ILE A 50 5.94 21.89 7.16
N GLU A 51 4.83 21.23 7.47
CA GLU A 51 4.06 21.48 8.70
C GLU A 51 4.75 20.79 9.86
N MET A 52 5.03 21.53 10.96
CA MET A 52 5.73 21.00 12.12
C MET A 52 4.95 21.23 13.40
N LYS A 53 5.00 20.21 14.28
CA LYS A 53 4.49 20.27 15.66
C LYS A 53 5.64 20.05 16.65
N PHE A 54 5.60 20.74 17.76
CA PHE A 54 6.65 20.71 18.77
C PHE A 54 6.09 20.29 20.15
N TYR A 55 6.89 19.58 20.94
CA TYR A 55 6.53 19.39 22.35
C TYR A 55 6.66 20.68 23.17
N PHE A 56 7.63 21.54 22.81
CA PHE A 56 7.87 22.86 23.40
C PHE A 56 8.42 23.78 22.31
N PRO A 57 8.23 25.11 22.44
CA PRO A 57 8.77 26.06 21.46
C PRO A 57 10.27 25.86 21.22
N LEU A 58 10.66 25.81 19.98
CA LEU A 58 12.05 25.64 19.56
C LEU A 58 12.28 26.25 18.18
N ASN A 59 13.53 26.58 17.87
CA ASN A 59 13.94 27.01 16.54
C ASN A 59 14.41 25.82 15.73
N VAL A 60 13.91 25.68 14.49
CA VAL A 60 14.34 24.66 13.54
C VAL A 60 14.95 25.35 12.32
N LYS A 61 16.17 24.99 11.99
CA LYS A 61 16.77 25.31 10.69
C LYS A 61 16.42 24.17 9.74
N ILE A 62 16.06 24.52 8.51
CA ILE A 62 15.65 23.60 7.49
C ILE A 62 16.60 23.75 6.32
N SER A 63 17.20 22.66 5.86
CA SER A 63 17.95 22.63 4.61
C SER A 63 17.52 21.43 3.75
N ILE A 64 17.50 21.68 2.44
CA ILE A 64 17.27 20.63 1.44
C ILE A 64 18.52 20.57 0.58
N GLU A 65 19.11 19.39 0.49
CA GLU A 65 20.30 19.11 -0.31
C GLU A 65 19.94 18.23 -1.51
N ASP A 66 20.62 18.47 -2.63
CA ASP A 66 20.56 17.59 -3.80
C ASP A 66 21.41 16.30 -3.59
N ARG A 67 21.43 15.40 -4.58
CA ARG A 67 22.23 14.16 -4.53
C ARG A 67 23.73 14.38 -4.35
N ASN A 68 24.24 15.57 -4.72
CA ASN A 68 25.66 15.91 -4.62
C ASN A 68 25.99 16.59 -3.29
N GLY A 69 25.00 16.81 -2.44
CA GLY A 69 25.12 17.50 -1.17
C GLY A 69 25.12 19.03 -1.30
N ALA A 70 24.76 19.57 -2.47
CA ALA A 70 24.58 21.01 -2.62
C ALA A 70 23.24 21.45 -2.03
N VAL A 71 23.25 22.49 -1.19
CA VAL A 71 22.04 23.05 -0.62
C VAL A 71 21.23 23.77 -1.70
N VAL A 72 20.01 23.29 -1.96
CA VAL A 72 19.10 23.84 -2.99
C VAL A 72 17.98 24.68 -2.39
N ALA A 73 17.68 24.54 -1.09
CA ALA A 73 16.74 25.40 -0.38
C ALA A 73 17.10 25.51 1.10
N LEU A 74 16.83 26.67 1.69
CA LEU A 74 17.04 26.96 3.10
C LEU A 74 15.82 27.66 3.70
N GLY A 75 15.52 27.34 4.95
CA GLY A 75 14.45 27.98 5.72
C GLY A 75 14.64 27.83 7.21
N SER A 76 13.71 28.39 7.95
CA SER A 76 13.64 28.19 9.39
C SER A 76 12.22 28.42 9.92
N ILE A 77 11.91 27.85 11.05
CA ILE A 77 10.66 28.08 11.78
C ILE A 77 10.96 28.17 13.28
N ALA A 78 10.29 29.04 13.98
CA ALA A 78 10.48 29.25 15.42
C ALA A 78 9.25 28.89 16.27
N GLU A 79 8.11 28.69 15.63
CA GLU A 79 6.83 28.34 16.23
C GLU A 79 6.20 27.20 15.46
N GLU A 80 5.25 26.51 16.06
CA GLU A 80 4.43 25.53 15.33
C GLU A 80 3.77 26.18 14.10
N GLY A 81 3.78 25.48 12.98
CA GLY A 81 3.21 25.97 11.73
C GLY A 81 3.88 25.37 10.51
N THR A 82 3.78 26.05 9.39
CA THR A 82 4.26 25.57 8.09
C THR A 82 5.41 26.43 7.58
N ALA A 83 6.55 25.80 7.32
CA ALA A 83 7.63 26.39 6.53
C ALA A 83 7.41 26.05 5.05
N VAL A 84 7.62 27.02 4.17
CA VAL A 84 7.54 26.84 2.71
C VAL A 84 8.91 27.14 2.11
N LEU A 85 9.45 26.13 1.39
CA LEU A 85 10.71 26.25 0.67
C LEU A 85 10.47 26.07 -0.83
N GLU A 86 11.26 26.75 -1.64
CA GLU A 86 11.15 26.68 -3.09
C GLU A 86 12.42 26.10 -3.70
N ILE A 87 12.26 25.19 -4.66
CA ILE A 87 13.35 24.57 -5.42
C ILE A 87 13.10 24.88 -6.91
N ALA A 88 14.00 25.66 -7.49
CA ALA A 88 13.94 25.99 -8.91
C ALA A 88 14.49 24.85 -9.76
N SER A 89 13.85 24.58 -10.89
CA SER A 89 14.23 23.52 -11.84
C SER A 89 14.41 22.17 -11.16
N PRO A 90 13.37 21.66 -10.45
CA PRO A 90 13.50 20.46 -9.64
C PRO A 90 13.70 19.21 -10.50
N GLU A 91 14.53 18.29 -10.01
CA GLU A 91 14.57 16.92 -10.51
C GLU A 91 13.38 16.15 -9.94
N LEU A 92 12.56 15.57 -10.82
CA LEU A 92 11.34 14.87 -10.40
C LEU A 92 11.58 13.38 -10.22
N TRP A 93 11.01 12.86 -9.14
CA TRP A 93 11.00 11.42 -8.87
C TRP A 93 10.07 10.68 -9.82
N ASN A 94 10.56 9.57 -10.38
CA ASN A 94 9.75 8.60 -11.09
C ASN A 94 10.35 7.20 -10.94
N THR A 95 9.69 6.17 -11.47
CA THR A 95 10.11 4.78 -11.31
C THR A 95 11.42 4.43 -12.01
N GLU A 96 11.84 5.18 -13.01
CA GLU A 96 13.08 4.97 -13.76
C GLU A 96 14.22 5.85 -13.25
N ASN A 97 13.90 7.03 -12.70
CA ASN A 97 14.84 7.92 -12.04
C ASN A 97 14.28 8.33 -10.67
N PRO A 98 14.43 7.49 -9.64
CA PRO A 98 13.95 7.78 -8.29
C PRO A 98 14.84 8.84 -7.61
N TYR A 99 14.68 10.09 -8.02
CA TYR A 99 15.48 11.19 -7.48
C TYR A 99 14.98 11.61 -6.10
N LEU A 100 15.87 11.55 -5.12
CA LEU A 100 15.60 11.94 -3.74
C LEU A 100 16.49 13.13 -3.36
N TYR A 101 15.88 14.13 -2.74
CA TYR A 101 16.56 15.18 -2.01
C TYR A 101 16.70 14.77 -0.55
N LYS A 102 17.71 15.31 0.12
CA LYS A 102 17.92 15.10 1.55
C LYS A 102 17.38 16.30 2.32
N LEU A 103 16.39 16.04 3.18
CA LEU A 103 15.87 17.03 4.11
C LEU A 103 16.63 16.92 5.43
N ILE A 104 17.06 18.06 5.96
CA ILE A 104 17.72 18.16 7.27
C ILE A 104 16.94 19.18 8.10
N LEU A 105 16.43 18.72 9.23
CA LEU A 105 15.79 19.56 10.26
C LEU A 105 16.74 19.62 11.46
N GLU A 106 17.33 20.79 11.68
CA GLU A 106 18.34 21.00 12.73
C GLU A 106 17.79 21.89 13.83
N THR A 107 17.85 21.41 15.06
CA THR A 107 17.57 22.18 16.27
C THR A 107 18.85 22.30 17.10
N GLU A 108 18.79 22.98 18.25
CA GLU A 108 19.92 23.01 19.18
C GLU A 108 20.31 21.63 19.70
N ASN A 109 19.36 20.71 19.82
CA ASN A 109 19.50 19.46 20.56
C ASN A 109 19.36 18.19 19.72
N GLU A 110 18.84 18.28 18.49
CA GLU A 110 18.67 17.14 17.59
C GLU A 110 18.81 17.51 16.11
N VAL A 111 19.16 16.54 15.31
CA VAL A 111 19.14 16.62 13.85
C VAL A 111 18.30 15.47 13.32
N ILE A 112 17.27 15.77 12.55
CA ILE A 112 16.47 14.80 11.82
C ILE A 112 16.89 14.86 10.37
N VAL A 113 17.20 13.70 9.79
CA VAL A 113 17.52 13.54 8.37
C VAL A 113 16.48 12.64 7.74
N ASP A 114 15.82 13.12 6.71
CA ASP A 114 14.86 12.36 5.93
C ASP A 114 15.12 12.57 4.43
N HIS A 115 14.42 11.83 3.57
CA HIS A 115 14.48 11.98 2.14
C HIS A 115 13.13 12.46 1.61
N ILE A 116 13.17 13.38 0.68
CA ILE A 116 11.98 13.88 0.00
C ILE A 116 12.09 13.65 -1.51
N ALA A 117 10.96 13.33 -2.11
CA ALA A 117 10.83 13.26 -3.55
C ALA A 117 9.87 14.33 -4.04
N LEU A 118 10.17 14.88 -5.20
CA LEU A 118 9.31 15.85 -5.87
C LEU A 118 8.57 15.14 -6.99
N ARG A 119 7.28 14.96 -6.84
CA ARG A 119 6.42 14.30 -7.82
C ARG A 119 5.00 14.85 -7.76
N LYS A 120 4.28 14.70 -8.86
CA LYS A 120 2.85 14.97 -8.95
C LYS A 120 2.14 13.74 -9.51
N ILE A 121 1.15 13.21 -8.76
CA ILE A 121 0.22 12.21 -9.26
C ILE A 121 -1.14 12.88 -9.49
N GLU A 122 -1.80 12.58 -10.60
CA GLU A 122 -3.10 13.17 -10.91
C GLU A 122 -3.92 12.27 -11.83
N ILE A 123 -5.22 12.40 -11.76
CA ILE A 123 -6.15 11.76 -12.68
C ILE A 123 -6.75 12.82 -13.60
N LYS A 124 -6.64 12.60 -14.90
CA LYS A 124 -7.25 13.44 -15.94
C LYS A 124 -7.94 12.54 -16.96
N ASP A 125 -9.19 12.83 -17.27
CA ASP A 125 -9.96 12.06 -18.25
C ASP A 125 -9.91 10.54 -18.02
N GLN A 126 -10.03 10.13 -16.76
CA GLN A 126 -9.95 8.74 -16.27
C GLN A 126 -8.59 8.05 -16.53
N VAL A 127 -7.53 8.82 -16.68
CA VAL A 127 -6.15 8.33 -16.88
C VAL A 127 -5.26 8.84 -15.75
N ILE A 128 -4.40 7.98 -15.21
CA ILE A 128 -3.43 8.35 -14.18
C ILE A 128 -2.15 8.87 -14.81
N TYR A 129 -1.68 9.99 -14.30
CA TYR A 129 -0.43 10.62 -14.72
C TYR A 129 0.52 10.78 -13.54
N LEU A 130 1.80 10.50 -13.77
CA LEU A 130 2.90 10.84 -12.88
C LEU A 130 3.76 11.90 -13.59
N ASN A 131 3.88 13.09 -12.97
CA ASN A 131 4.62 14.21 -13.54
C ASN A 131 4.17 14.58 -14.98
N GLY A 132 2.88 14.48 -15.25
CA GLY A 132 2.30 14.76 -16.56
C GLY A 132 2.50 13.66 -17.63
N GLN A 133 3.13 12.54 -17.28
CA GLN A 133 3.26 11.37 -18.16
C GLN A 133 2.23 10.30 -17.78
N LYS A 134 1.55 9.71 -18.76
CA LYS A 134 0.67 8.57 -18.52
C LYS A 134 1.46 7.42 -17.92
N ILE A 135 0.88 6.76 -16.93
CA ILE A 135 1.50 5.58 -16.31
C ILE A 135 0.56 4.37 -16.36
N LYS A 136 1.17 3.20 -16.27
CA LYS A 136 0.50 1.93 -16.02
C LYS A 136 1.19 1.25 -14.84
N PHE A 137 0.40 0.77 -13.88
CA PHE A 137 0.92 -0.08 -12.81
C PHE A 137 1.20 -1.48 -13.36
N ARG A 138 2.46 -1.83 -13.44
CA ARG A 138 2.94 -3.20 -13.62
C ARG A 138 3.26 -3.70 -12.22
N GLY A 139 2.22 -4.08 -11.51
CA GLY A 139 2.25 -4.29 -10.07
C GLY A 139 2.23 -5.76 -9.67
N VAL A 140 2.62 -5.98 -8.43
CA VAL A 140 2.51 -7.26 -7.73
C VAL A 140 2.04 -7.04 -6.30
N ASN A 141 1.21 -7.93 -5.79
CA ASN A 141 0.85 -8.01 -4.39
C ASN A 141 2.00 -8.65 -3.61
N ARG A 142 2.29 -8.15 -2.42
CA ARG A 142 3.39 -8.65 -1.60
C ARG A 142 3.00 -8.75 -0.15
N HIS A 143 3.05 -9.96 0.37
CA HIS A 143 3.06 -10.23 1.81
C HIS A 143 4.48 -10.20 2.38
N ASP A 144 4.60 -9.88 3.69
CA ASP A 144 5.83 -10.16 4.44
C ASP A 144 5.92 -11.67 4.69
N SER A 145 6.82 -12.36 4.01
CA SER A 145 7.00 -13.80 4.13
C SER A 145 8.44 -14.23 3.84
N ASP A 146 8.97 -15.06 4.73
CA ASP A 146 10.28 -15.70 4.59
C ASP A 146 10.22 -17.14 5.16
N PRO A 147 10.81 -18.13 4.49
CA PRO A 147 10.69 -19.52 4.89
C PRO A 147 11.40 -19.87 6.20
N VAL A 148 12.24 -19.00 6.73
CA VAL A 148 13.01 -19.23 7.97
C VAL A 148 12.54 -18.30 9.08
N THR A 149 12.29 -17.03 8.76
CA THR A 149 11.99 -15.99 9.75
C THR A 149 10.50 -15.64 9.82
N GLY A 150 9.66 -16.26 8.97
CA GLY A 150 8.22 -16.04 8.95
C GLY A 150 7.86 -14.63 8.51
N PHE A 151 7.17 -13.87 9.35
CA PHE A 151 6.76 -12.48 9.06
C PHE A 151 7.85 -11.45 9.39
N THR A 152 8.98 -11.88 9.96
CA THR A 152 10.10 -10.99 10.24
C THR A 152 10.97 -10.86 9.01
N ILE A 153 10.93 -9.71 8.37
CA ILE A 153 11.68 -9.44 7.13
C ILE A 153 12.85 -8.52 7.41
N SER A 154 14.04 -8.94 7.02
CA SER A 154 15.26 -8.14 7.09
C SER A 154 15.40 -7.21 5.89
N LEU A 155 16.28 -6.22 6.03
CA LEU A 155 16.62 -5.33 4.92
C LEU A 155 17.25 -6.08 3.73
N GLU A 156 18.01 -7.16 3.99
CA GLU A 156 18.61 -7.98 2.94
C GLU A 156 17.56 -8.76 2.14
N GLN A 157 16.59 -9.38 2.83
CA GLN A 157 15.47 -10.07 2.19
C GLN A 157 14.65 -9.12 1.35
N LEU A 158 14.31 -7.95 1.89
CA LEU A 158 13.60 -6.92 1.14
C LEU A 158 14.40 -6.43 -0.08
N THR A 159 15.71 -6.22 0.06
CA THR A 159 16.58 -5.81 -1.06
C THR A 159 16.54 -6.86 -2.18
N THR A 160 16.52 -8.13 -1.83
CA THR A 160 16.39 -9.24 -2.79
C THR A 160 15.07 -9.15 -3.55
N ASP A 161 13.94 -9.01 -2.83
CA ASP A 161 12.61 -8.87 -3.43
C ASP A 161 12.57 -7.69 -4.41
N LEU A 162 12.95 -6.49 -3.95
CA LEU A 162 12.88 -5.29 -4.79
C LEU A 162 13.82 -5.36 -6.00
N THR A 163 14.99 -5.98 -5.85
CA THR A 163 15.93 -6.15 -6.96
C THR A 163 15.36 -7.08 -8.02
N LEU A 164 14.81 -8.24 -7.62
CA LEU A 164 14.17 -9.17 -8.54
C LEU A 164 12.96 -8.55 -9.22
N MET A 165 12.11 -7.86 -8.49
CA MET A 165 10.96 -7.16 -9.07
C MET A 165 11.40 -6.16 -10.16
N LYS A 166 12.45 -5.36 -9.91
CA LYS A 166 13.00 -4.44 -10.92
C LYS A 166 13.56 -5.17 -12.14
N GLN A 167 14.28 -6.27 -11.95
CA GLN A 167 14.82 -7.07 -13.04
C GLN A 167 13.71 -7.66 -13.95
N HIS A 168 12.53 -7.90 -13.39
CA HIS A 168 11.35 -8.38 -14.09
C HIS A 168 10.35 -7.26 -14.48
N ASN A 169 10.79 -6.00 -14.50
CA ASN A 169 10.02 -4.82 -14.94
C ASN A 169 8.77 -4.47 -14.12
N PHE A 170 8.66 -4.92 -12.89
CA PHE A 170 7.66 -4.37 -11.98
C PHE A 170 8.01 -2.93 -11.60
N ASN A 171 6.99 -2.07 -11.54
CA ASN A 171 7.13 -0.67 -11.15
C ASN A 171 6.22 -0.30 -9.97
N ALA A 172 5.40 -1.23 -9.49
CA ALA A 172 4.44 -0.98 -8.42
C ALA A 172 4.28 -2.19 -7.50
N ILE A 173 3.98 -1.92 -6.22
CA ILE A 173 3.74 -2.94 -5.19
C ILE A 173 2.49 -2.54 -4.42
N ARG A 174 1.59 -3.50 -4.12
CA ARG A 174 0.54 -3.35 -3.12
C ARG A 174 0.97 -4.07 -1.85
N SER A 175 0.93 -3.37 -0.72
CA SER A 175 1.24 -3.94 0.60
C SER A 175 0.06 -4.76 1.11
N SER A 176 -0.20 -5.88 0.47
CA SER A 176 -1.31 -6.77 0.80
C SER A 176 -1.02 -7.54 2.11
N HIS A 177 -1.93 -7.53 3.11
CA HIS A 177 -3.08 -6.65 3.25
C HIS A 177 -2.92 -5.86 4.55
N TYR A 178 -1.76 -5.21 4.73
CA TYR A 178 -1.38 -4.45 5.94
C TYR A 178 -0.18 -3.54 5.64
N PRO A 179 -0.01 -2.46 6.42
CA PRO A 179 1.16 -1.59 6.28
C PRO A 179 2.45 -2.35 6.59
N ASN A 180 3.43 -2.26 5.70
CA ASN A 180 4.74 -2.89 5.88
C ASN A 180 5.62 -2.15 6.90
N ALA A 181 6.81 -2.66 7.20
CA ALA A 181 7.79 -1.98 8.06
C ALA A 181 8.19 -0.63 7.44
N PRO A 182 8.46 0.42 8.25
CA PRO A 182 8.78 1.75 7.71
C PRO A 182 9.93 1.75 6.69
N PHE A 183 10.95 0.92 6.87
CA PHE A 183 12.07 0.83 5.94
C PHE A 183 11.68 0.26 4.55
N PHE A 184 10.56 -0.45 4.44
CA PHE A 184 10.02 -0.89 3.15
C PHE A 184 9.73 0.29 2.23
N TYR A 185 9.04 1.30 2.74
CA TYR A 185 8.69 2.49 1.97
C TYR A 185 9.91 3.34 1.63
N GLU A 186 10.88 3.44 2.55
CA GLU A 186 12.15 4.11 2.27
C GLU A 186 12.93 3.42 1.14
N MET A 187 12.90 2.09 1.10
CA MET A 187 13.51 1.33 0.02
C MET A 187 12.72 1.49 -1.28
N CYS A 188 11.37 1.52 -1.23
CA CYS A 188 10.54 1.78 -2.40
C CYS A 188 10.79 3.19 -2.97
N ASP A 189 10.95 4.22 -2.10
CA ASP A 189 11.38 5.56 -2.52
C ASP A 189 12.71 5.52 -3.28
N LYS A 190 13.70 4.77 -2.78
CA LYS A 190 15.05 4.66 -3.37
C LYS A 190 15.10 3.82 -4.64
N TYR A 191 14.33 2.73 -4.70
CA TYR A 191 14.30 1.82 -5.85
C TYR A 191 13.32 2.27 -6.95
N GLY A 192 12.47 3.26 -6.66
CA GLY A 192 11.51 3.77 -7.63
C GLY A 192 10.32 2.83 -7.84
N PHE A 193 9.70 2.37 -6.76
CA PHE A 193 8.43 1.68 -6.82
C PHE A 193 7.29 2.62 -6.43
N MET A 194 6.21 2.60 -7.19
CA MET A 194 4.93 3.16 -6.75
C MET A 194 4.28 2.16 -5.79
N VAL A 195 3.74 2.66 -4.68
CA VAL A 195 3.14 1.80 -3.67
C VAL A 195 1.67 2.14 -3.49
N ILE A 196 0.83 1.10 -3.43
CA ILE A 196 -0.49 1.14 -2.80
C ILE A 196 -0.27 0.68 -1.36
N ASP A 197 -0.42 1.60 -0.41
CA ASP A 197 -0.34 1.27 1.00
C ASP A 197 -1.72 0.93 1.53
N GLU A 198 -1.84 -0.24 2.18
CA GLU A 198 -3.12 -0.81 2.55
C GLU A 198 -3.28 -0.92 4.06
N ALA A 199 -4.45 -0.48 4.54
CA ALA A 199 -4.81 -0.58 5.95
C ALA A 199 -4.99 -2.06 6.35
N ASP A 200 -4.59 -2.39 7.57
CA ASP A 200 -4.71 -3.74 8.13
C ASP A 200 -6.17 -4.07 8.46
N ILE A 201 -6.94 -4.29 7.41
CA ILE A 201 -8.36 -4.65 7.47
C ILE A 201 -8.62 -5.76 6.46
N GLU A 202 -8.87 -6.96 6.97
CA GLU A 202 -9.26 -8.15 6.24
C GLU A 202 -10.35 -8.88 7.03
N ALA A 203 -11.59 -8.88 6.52
CA ALA A 203 -12.74 -9.47 7.19
C ALA A 203 -13.43 -10.57 6.35
N HIS A 204 -12.67 -11.26 5.51
CA HIS A 204 -13.19 -12.34 4.65
C HIS A 204 -13.67 -13.54 5.47
N GLY A 205 -12.93 -13.96 6.50
CA GLY A 205 -13.34 -15.06 7.38
C GLY A 205 -14.68 -14.82 8.08
N PRO A 206 -14.94 -13.66 8.71
CA PRO A 206 -16.26 -13.29 9.19
C PRO A 206 -17.36 -13.40 8.15
N PHE A 207 -17.10 -13.01 6.89
CA PHE A 207 -18.05 -13.19 5.81
C PHE A 207 -18.46 -14.64 5.63
N MET A 208 -17.52 -15.58 5.68
CA MET A 208 -17.81 -17.02 5.55
C MET A 208 -18.75 -17.53 6.65
N ILE A 209 -18.65 -16.96 7.86
CA ILE A 209 -19.52 -17.28 9.00
C ILE A 209 -20.92 -16.68 8.81
N TYR A 210 -20.98 -15.39 8.43
CA TYR A 210 -22.25 -14.65 8.35
C TYR A 210 -23.04 -14.97 7.09
N ARG A 211 -22.39 -15.38 6.01
CA ARG A 211 -23.01 -15.77 4.76
C ARG A 211 -23.98 -16.93 4.92
N LYS A 212 -23.64 -17.94 5.72
CA LYS A 212 -24.39 -19.19 5.96
C LYS A 212 -24.62 -20.02 4.69
N GLU A 213 -25.30 -19.44 3.71
CA GLU A 213 -25.57 -20.05 2.40
C GLU A 213 -25.04 -19.11 1.31
N ASP A 214 -24.47 -19.66 0.24
CA ASP A 214 -23.92 -18.90 -0.88
C ASP A 214 -25.05 -18.42 -1.81
N THR A 215 -25.70 -17.36 -1.41
CA THR A 215 -26.71 -16.64 -2.19
C THR A 215 -26.28 -15.19 -2.39
N ASP A 216 -26.74 -14.55 -3.47
CA ASP A 216 -26.44 -13.14 -3.71
C ASP A 216 -26.90 -12.24 -2.55
N TYR A 217 -28.06 -12.54 -1.97
CA TYR A 217 -28.55 -11.82 -0.80
C TYR A 217 -27.57 -11.89 0.37
N ASN A 218 -27.09 -13.10 0.72
CA ASN A 218 -26.16 -13.27 1.82
C ASN A 218 -24.78 -12.67 1.49
N ARG A 219 -24.31 -12.80 0.24
CA ARG A 219 -23.03 -12.28 -0.21
C ARG A 219 -22.99 -10.75 -0.14
N PHE A 220 -24.05 -10.07 -0.55
CA PHE A 220 -24.05 -8.59 -0.60
C PHE A 220 -24.63 -7.95 0.65
N LYS A 221 -25.64 -8.52 1.29
CA LYS A 221 -26.31 -7.89 2.42
C LYS A 221 -25.73 -8.29 3.78
N ARG A 222 -25.50 -9.57 4.02
CA ARG A 222 -25.02 -10.04 5.33
C ARG A 222 -23.58 -9.64 5.62
N TRP A 223 -22.75 -9.60 4.59
CA TRP A 223 -21.37 -9.17 4.73
C TRP A 223 -21.29 -7.70 5.15
N ASN A 224 -22.06 -6.83 4.51
CA ASN A 224 -22.15 -5.42 4.90
C ASN A 224 -22.63 -5.21 6.33
N GLU A 225 -23.73 -5.85 6.70
CA GLU A 225 -24.46 -5.60 7.96
C GLU A 225 -23.60 -5.81 9.21
N LYS A 226 -22.55 -6.62 9.14
CA LYS A 226 -21.88 -7.13 10.35
C LYS A 226 -20.60 -6.37 10.72
N ILE A 227 -19.92 -5.77 9.78
CA ILE A 227 -18.68 -5.02 10.02
C ILE A 227 -18.71 -3.69 9.30
N ALA A 228 -18.89 -3.70 7.97
CA ALA A 228 -18.79 -2.50 7.15
C ALA A 228 -19.85 -1.43 7.48
N ASP A 229 -21.09 -1.86 7.74
CA ASP A 229 -22.25 -1.00 8.06
C ASP A 229 -22.65 -1.00 9.54
N ASP A 230 -21.97 -1.76 10.40
CA ASP A 230 -22.21 -1.73 11.84
C ASP A 230 -21.37 -0.65 12.52
N PRO A 231 -21.99 0.44 13.03
CA PRO A 231 -21.26 1.56 13.64
C PRO A 231 -20.39 1.16 14.85
N VAL A 232 -20.58 -0.01 15.43
CA VAL A 232 -19.74 -0.53 16.51
C VAL A 232 -18.28 -0.69 16.06
N TRP A 233 -18.06 -0.95 14.76
CA TRP A 233 -16.74 -1.12 14.16
C TRP A 233 -16.11 0.16 13.61
N GLU A 234 -16.84 1.30 13.63
CA GLU A 234 -16.37 2.56 13.06
C GLU A 234 -15.02 2.98 13.59
N GLU A 235 -14.87 3.02 14.92
CA GLU A 235 -13.61 3.44 15.56
C GLU A 235 -12.46 2.54 15.14
N ALA A 236 -12.64 1.21 15.14
CA ALA A 236 -11.59 0.26 14.78
C ALA A 236 -11.17 0.38 13.31
N ILE A 237 -12.10 0.57 12.39
CA ILE A 237 -11.82 0.70 10.95
C ILE A 237 -11.13 2.04 10.67
N VAL A 238 -11.68 3.13 11.20
CA VAL A 238 -11.15 4.48 10.96
C VAL A 238 -9.76 4.64 11.60
N ASP A 239 -9.54 4.09 12.81
CA ASP A 239 -8.25 4.15 13.50
C ASP A 239 -7.14 3.42 12.70
N ARG A 240 -7.40 2.23 12.17
CA ARG A 240 -6.44 1.48 11.35
C ARG A 240 -6.00 2.27 10.11
N VAL A 241 -6.95 2.88 9.42
CA VAL A 241 -6.66 3.75 8.26
C VAL A 241 -5.87 4.99 8.68
N LYS A 242 -6.25 5.64 9.78
CA LYS A 242 -5.52 6.80 10.32
C LYS A 242 -4.09 6.48 10.69
N LEU A 243 -3.88 5.40 11.42
CA LEU A 243 -2.54 4.98 11.86
C LEU A 243 -1.61 4.71 10.66
N MET A 244 -2.11 4.07 9.62
CA MET A 244 -1.38 3.88 8.36
C MET A 244 -0.99 5.22 7.73
N VAL A 245 -2.00 6.05 7.43
CA VAL A 245 -1.80 7.31 6.71
C VAL A 245 -0.93 8.29 7.51
N GLU A 246 -1.14 8.43 8.82
CA GLU A 246 -0.35 9.32 9.66
C GLU A 246 1.10 8.85 9.80
N ARG A 247 1.35 7.53 9.89
CA ARG A 247 2.70 6.98 9.96
C ARG A 247 3.47 7.22 8.66
N ASP A 248 2.83 6.98 7.52
CA ASP A 248 3.50 6.88 6.23
C ASP A 248 3.31 8.13 5.33
N LYS A 249 2.65 9.17 5.85
CA LYS A 249 2.35 10.43 5.13
C LYS A 249 3.55 11.05 4.41
N ASN A 250 4.77 10.87 4.91
CA ASN A 250 6.00 11.43 4.34
C ASN A 250 6.71 10.46 3.37
N ARG A 251 6.10 9.31 3.01
CA ARG A 251 6.68 8.37 2.04
C ARG A 251 6.16 8.69 0.63
N PHE A 252 7.06 9.05 -0.25
CA PHE A 252 6.70 9.58 -1.59
C PHE A 252 6.40 8.47 -2.60
N CYS A 253 6.91 7.26 -2.39
CA CYS A 253 6.54 6.08 -3.18
C CYS A 253 5.05 5.75 -3.09
N ILE A 254 4.39 6.09 -1.97
CA ILE A 254 2.96 5.87 -1.80
C ILE A 254 2.20 6.84 -2.70
N VAL A 255 1.58 6.30 -3.74
CA VAL A 255 0.77 7.04 -4.70
C VAL A 255 -0.73 6.86 -4.47
N MET A 256 -1.09 5.83 -3.67
CA MET A 256 -2.48 5.46 -3.44
C MET A 256 -2.64 4.89 -2.02
N TRP A 257 -3.70 5.32 -1.34
CA TRP A 257 -4.17 4.75 -0.08
C TRP A 257 -5.28 3.74 -0.32
N SER A 258 -5.16 2.58 0.27
CA SER A 258 -6.18 1.52 0.24
C SER A 258 -6.82 1.34 1.61
N MET A 259 -8.15 1.27 1.63
CA MET A 259 -8.91 1.20 2.89
C MET A 259 -8.89 -0.20 3.52
N GLY A 260 -8.35 -1.19 2.83
CA GLY A 260 -8.30 -2.59 3.28
C GLY A 260 -8.62 -3.55 2.17
N ASN A 261 -8.83 -4.80 2.52
CA ASN A 261 -9.14 -5.91 1.63
C ASN A 261 -10.41 -6.65 2.09
N GLU A 262 -11.15 -7.20 1.14
CA GLU A 262 -12.27 -8.17 1.28
C GLU A 262 -13.15 -8.00 2.53
N SER A 263 -13.60 -6.78 2.83
CA SER A 263 -14.36 -6.46 4.04
C SER A 263 -15.70 -5.79 3.77
N ALA A 264 -16.25 -5.90 2.55
CA ALA A 264 -17.45 -5.27 2.07
C ALA A 264 -17.42 -3.72 2.18
N TYR A 265 -18.50 -3.01 1.86
CA TYR A 265 -18.56 -1.55 1.89
C TYR A 265 -19.75 -1.07 2.71
N GLY A 266 -19.54 -0.03 3.48
CA GLY A 266 -20.56 0.53 4.35
C GLY A 266 -20.13 1.85 4.98
N CYS A 267 -20.95 2.36 5.88
CA CYS A 267 -20.78 3.68 6.52
C CYS A 267 -19.42 3.87 7.20
N ASN A 268 -18.80 2.80 7.68
CA ASN A 268 -17.51 2.89 8.36
C ASN A 268 -16.36 3.19 7.36
N PHE A 269 -16.44 2.60 6.15
CA PHE A 269 -15.48 2.88 5.07
C PHE A 269 -15.70 4.25 4.43
N GLU A 270 -16.96 4.73 4.35
CA GLU A 270 -17.26 6.11 3.92
C GLU A 270 -16.55 7.13 4.83
N LYS A 271 -16.60 6.93 6.15
CA LYS A 271 -15.92 7.80 7.12
C LYS A 271 -14.41 7.71 7.04
N ALA A 272 -13.86 6.51 6.86
CA ALA A 272 -12.44 6.31 6.67
C ALA A 272 -11.93 7.04 5.41
N LEU A 273 -12.65 6.93 4.30
CA LEU A 273 -12.36 7.62 3.04
C LEU A 273 -12.47 9.15 3.18
N GLU A 274 -13.55 9.64 3.82
CA GLU A 274 -13.73 11.07 4.09
C GLU A 274 -12.57 11.62 4.91
N TRP A 275 -12.18 10.94 5.99
CA TRP A 275 -11.04 11.35 6.79
C TRP A 275 -9.74 11.37 5.98
N THR A 276 -9.49 10.32 5.18
CA THR A 276 -8.27 10.21 4.37
C THR A 276 -8.17 11.34 3.36
N LYS A 277 -9.25 11.64 2.65
CA LYS A 277 -9.28 12.73 1.67
C LYS A 277 -9.14 14.12 2.31
N ASN A 278 -9.66 14.31 3.50
CA ASN A 278 -9.47 15.56 4.25
C ASN A 278 -8.02 15.73 4.74
N PHE A 279 -7.36 14.64 5.12
CA PHE A 279 -5.97 14.67 5.61
C PHE A 279 -4.96 14.74 4.45
N ASP A 280 -5.16 13.95 3.41
CA ASP A 280 -4.26 13.85 2.25
C ASP A 280 -5.08 13.85 0.94
N PRO A 281 -5.45 15.03 0.44
CA PRO A 281 -6.24 15.14 -0.79
C PRO A 281 -5.45 14.85 -2.07
N ASP A 282 -4.12 14.82 -1.99
CA ASP A 282 -3.25 14.76 -3.16
C ASP A 282 -2.98 13.31 -3.62
N ARG A 283 -3.12 12.32 -2.72
CA ARG A 283 -2.97 10.91 -3.09
C ARG A 283 -4.31 10.30 -3.51
N ILE A 284 -4.21 9.32 -4.39
CA ILE A 284 -5.35 8.55 -4.88
C ILE A 284 -5.87 7.65 -3.76
N THR A 285 -7.18 7.43 -3.72
CA THR A 285 -7.82 6.49 -2.79
C THR A 285 -8.52 5.38 -3.54
N GLN A 286 -8.44 4.17 -3.01
CA GLN A 286 -9.09 2.99 -3.53
C GLN A 286 -9.64 2.08 -2.42
N TYR A 287 -10.65 1.28 -2.78
CA TYR A 287 -11.13 0.16 -2.00
C TYR A 287 -11.91 -0.79 -2.91
N GLU A 288 -11.39 -2.00 -3.11
CA GLU A 288 -11.97 -2.95 -4.09
C GLU A 288 -13.33 -3.50 -3.64
N SER A 289 -13.52 -3.70 -2.31
CA SER A 289 -14.75 -4.21 -1.76
C SER A 289 -15.93 -3.25 -1.84
N ALA A 290 -15.75 -2.03 -2.34
CA ALA A 290 -16.83 -1.08 -2.57
C ALA A 290 -17.93 -1.59 -3.51
N ARG A 291 -17.69 -2.67 -4.26
CA ARG A 291 -18.69 -3.37 -5.05
C ARG A 291 -19.62 -4.24 -4.20
N TYR A 292 -19.19 -4.71 -3.03
CA TYR A 292 -19.95 -5.55 -2.11
C TYR A 292 -20.66 -4.69 -1.09
N ARG A 293 -21.89 -4.31 -1.42
CA ARG A 293 -22.71 -3.39 -0.66
C ARG A 293 -24.16 -3.84 -0.60
N ASN A 294 -24.90 -3.34 0.37
CA ASN A 294 -26.33 -3.54 0.41
C ASN A 294 -27.02 -2.71 -0.68
N TYR A 295 -27.62 -3.37 -1.65
CA TYR A 295 -28.30 -2.68 -2.77
C TYR A 295 -29.59 -1.96 -2.39
N ASP A 296 -30.12 -2.18 -1.19
CA ASP A 296 -31.27 -1.48 -0.65
C ASP A 296 -30.89 -0.13 -0.03
N GLU A 297 -29.58 0.14 0.12
CA GLU A 297 -29.01 1.35 0.74
C GLU A 297 -28.29 2.22 -0.30
N THR A 298 -28.05 3.46 0.07
CA THR A 298 -27.30 4.41 -0.76
C THR A 298 -25.98 4.78 -0.07
N TYR A 299 -24.87 4.61 -0.77
CA TYR A 299 -23.54 4.89 -0.27
C TYR A 299 -22.86 5.99 -1.08
N ASP A 300 -21.93 6.72 -0.43
CA ASP A 300 -21.09 7.71 -1.09
C ASP A 300 -19.80 7.09 -1.61
N TYR A 301 -19.56 7.19 -2.90
CA TYR A 301 -18.35 6.75 -3.60
C TYR A 301 -17.50 7.91 -4.10
N SER A 302 -17.81 9.15 -3.73
CA SER A 302 -17.13 10.36 -4.22
C SER A 302 -15.65 10.39 -3.83
N ASN A 303 -15.34 9.83 -2.66
CA ASN A 303 -13.99 9.76 -2.12
C ASN A 303 -13.16 8.55 -2.62
N LEU A 304 -13.70 7.74 -3.51
CA LEU A 304 -12.94 6.73 -4.26
C LEU A 304 -12.52 7.31 -5.61
N ASP A 305 -11.23 7.36 -5.90
CA ASP A 305 -10.72 7.96 -7.13
C ASP A 305 -10.67 6.98 -8.30
N VAL A 306 -10.59 5.67 -8.01
CA VAL A 306 -10.51 4.60 -9.00
C VAL A 306 -11.61 3.56 -8.78
N TYR A 307 -11.97 2.84 -9.84
CA TYR A 307 -12.81 1.66 -9.77
C TYR A 307 -11.93 0.42 -9.71
N SER A 308 -11.87 -0.19 -8.53
CA SER A 308 -11.01 -1.34 -8.26
C SER A 308 -11.75 -2.66 -8.39
N ARG A 309 -11.09 -3.67 -8.93
CA ARG A 309 -11.63 -5.03 -9.10
C ARG A 309 -10.58 -6.08 -8.76
N MET A 310 -11.07 -7.23 -8.29
CA MET A 310 -10.32 -8.48 -8.18
C MET A 310 -10.86 -9.48 -9.18
N TYR A 311 -9.98 -10.14 -9.89
CA TYR A 311 -10.24 -11.26 -10.82
C TYR A 311 -11.46 -11.08 -11.75
N PRO A 312 -11.71 -9.91 -12.36
CA PRO A 312 -12.80 -9.77 -13.32
C PRO A 312 -12.44 -10.55 -14.58
N ALA A 313 -13.43 -11.21 -15.19
CA ALA A 313 -13.26 -11.74 -16.54
C ALA A 313 -13.01 -10.59 -17.56
N LEU A 314 -12.26 -10.87 -18.64
CA LEU A 314 -11.98 -9.86 -19.69
C LEU A 314 -13.27 -9.23 -20.25
N SER A 315 -14.36 -10.01 -20.34
CA SER A 315 -15.66 -9.53 -20.77
C SER A 315 -16.30 -8.53 -19.78
N GLU A 316 -16.09 -8.71 -18.48
CA GLU A 316 -16.59 -7.77 -17.47
C GLU A 316 -15.80 -6.44 -17.49
N ILE A 317 -14.48 -6.54 -17.77
CA ILE A 317 -13.63 -5.36 -17.98
C ILE A 317 -14.15 -4.57 -19.20
N GLN A 318 -14.35 -5.25 -20.32
CA GLN A 318 -14.85 -4.63 -21.54
C GLN A 318 -16.23 -3.97 -21.30
N GLU A 319 -17.12 -4.64 -20.59
CA GLU A 319 -18.43 -4.10 -20.25
C GLU A 319 -18.33 -2.80 -19.43
N TYR A 320 -17.42 -2.72 -18.46
CA TYR A 320 -17.16 -1.49 -17.70
C TYR A 320 -16.63 -0.36 -18.59
N LEU A 321 -15.67 -0.66 -19.44
CA LEU A 321 -15.06 0.32 -20.34
C LEU A 321 -16.08 0.89 -21.35
N ASP A 322 -17.00 0.05 -21.82
CA ASP A 322 -18.02 0.42 -22.81
C ASP A 322 -19.17 1.22 -22.20
N LYS A 323 -19.59 0.90 -20.99
CA LYS A 323 -20.84 1.46 -20.40
C LYS A 323 -20.60 2.63 -19.45
N ASP A 324 -19.65 2.52 -18.57
CA ASP A 324 -19.42 3.50 -17.51
C ASP A 324 -18.06 4.18 -17.70
N GLY A 325 -16.98 3.50 -17.35
CA GLY A 325 -15.64 4.04 -17.44
C GLY A 325 -15.50 5.44 -16.79
N SER A 326 -16.30 5.74 -15.76
CA SER A 326 -16.33 7.05 -15.09
C SER A 326 -15.05 7.31 -14.28
N LYS A 327 -14.38 6.25 -13.86
CA LYS A 327 -13.12 6.27 -13.11
C LYS A 327 -12.08 5.38 -13.77
N PRO A 328 -10.76 5.61 -13.56
CA PRO A 328 -9.75 4.64 -13.97
C PRO A 328 -10.06 3.26 -13.39
N LEU A 329 -9.89 2.21 -14.19
CA LEU A 329 -10.04 0.83 -13.76
C LEU A 329 -8.70 0.30 -13.25
N LEU A 330 -8.69 -0.22 -12.03
CA LEU A 330 -7.55 -0.85 -11.38
C LEU A 330 -7.85 -2.33 -11.10
N LEU A 331 -6.95 -3.22 -11.50
CA LEU A 331 -7.00 -4.62 -11.08
C LEU A 331 -6.10 -4.78 -9.85
N VAL A 332 -6.67 -4.67 -8.65
CA VAL A 332 -5.87 -4.80 -7.41
C VAL A 332 -5.36 -6.21 -7.20
N GLU A 333 -6.07 -7.19 -7.78
CA GLU A 333 -5.63 -8.58 -7.89
C GLU A 333 -6.09 -9.17 -9.22
N TYR A 334 -5.16 -9.85 -9.90
CA TYR A 334 -5.46 -10.60 -11.12
C TYR A 334 -4.41 -11.67 -11.35
N CYS A 335 -4.72 -12.62 -12.24
CA CYS A 335 -3.82 -13.71 -12.62
C CYS A 335 -3.27 -14.46 -11.40
N HIS A 336 -4.19 -14.95 -10.54
CA HIS A 336 -3.86 -15.72 -9.35
C HIS A 336 -2.93 -16.88 -9.70
N SER A 337 -1.75 -16.92 -9.08
CA SER A 337 -0.62 -17.76 -9.49
C SER A 337 -0.63 -19.16 -8.86
N MET A 338 -1.70 -19.53 -8.15
CA MET A 338 -1.83 -20.80 -7.48
C MET A 338 -1.76 -21.98 -8.47
N GLY A 339 -0.91 -22.97 -8.19
CA GLY A 339 -0.76 -24.16 -9.00
C GLY A 339 0.28 -24.02 -10.10
N ASN A 340 -0.14 -24.03 -11.37
CA ASN A 340 0.78 -24.01 -12.52
C ASN A 340 1.19 -22.62 -13.00
N GLY A 341 1.06 -21.61 -12.14
CA GLY A 341 1.38 -20.23 -12.44
C GLY A 341 0.21 -19.45 -13.06
N PRO A 342 0.39 -18.13 -13.30
CA PRO A 342 -0.70 -17.28 -13.72
C PRO A 342 -1.08 -17.56 -15.17
N GLY A 343 -2.34 -18.00 -15.37
CA GLY A 343 -2.95 -18.10 -16.70
C GLY A 343 -3.40 -16.73 -17.21
N ASP A 344 -3.59 -16.61 -18.53
CA ASP A 344 -4.17 -15.46 -19.23
C ASP A 344 -3.46 -14.12 -18.99
N PHE A 345 -2.23 -14.14 -18.46
CA PHE A 345 -1.46 -12.93 -18.11
C PHE A 345 -1.26 -12.00 -19.32
N GLU A 346 -0.91 -12.59 -20.47
CA GLU A 346 -0.72 -11.86 -21.73
C GLU A 346 -2.01 -11.14 -22.16
N ASP A 347 -3.16 -11.81 -22.08
CA ASP A 347 -4.44 -11.24 -22.49
C ASP A 347 -4.86 -10.06 -21.63
N TYR A 348 -4.72 -10.18 -20.31
CA TYR A 348 -4.95 -9.06 -19.38
C TYR A 348 -3.99 -7.91 -19.62
N PHE A 349 -2.69 -8.22 -19.79
CA PHE A 349 -1.68 -7.19 -19.98
C PHE A 349 -1.88 -6.43 -21.29
N GLN A 350 -2.24 -7.14 -22.37
CA GLN A 350 -2.58 -6.51 -23.66
C GLN A 350 -3.79 -5.58 -23.50
N MET A 351 -4.84 -6.03 -22.83
CA MET A 351 -6.01 -5.19 -22.58
C MET A 351 -5.67 -3.94 -21.76
N ILE A 352 -4.80 -4.05 -20.73
CA ILE A 352 -4.28 -2.92 -19.98
C ILE A 352 -3.51 -1.94 -20.87
N GLN A 353 -2.67 -2.45 -21.79
CA GLN A 353 -1.89 -1.60 -22.69
C GLN A 353 -2.77 -0.85 -23.70
N ASP A 354 -3.78 -1.52 -24.23
CA ASP A 354 -4.65 -0.97 -25.27
C ASP A 354 -5.69 0.05 -24.77
N ASN A 355 -5.95 0.07 -23.45
CA ASN A 355 -6.97 0.93 -22.87
C ASN A 355 -6.39 1.94 -21.87
N ASP A 356 -6.36 3.20 -22.23
CA ASP A 356 -5.85 4.28 -21.38
C ASP A 356 -6.53 4.34 -20.01
N LYS A 357 -7.84 4.05 -19.93
CA LYS A 357 -8.62 4.05 -18.68
C LYS A 357 -8.30 2.89 -17.74
N MET A 358 -7.65 1.84 -18.20
CA MET A 358 -7.09 0.81 -17.32
C MET A 358 -5.74 1.30 -16.79
N CYS A 359 -5.69 1.65 -15.51
CA CYS A 359 -4.46 2.19 -14.93
C CYS A 359 -3.40 1.11 -14.60
N GLY A 360 -3.75 -0.17 -14.72
CA GLY A 360 -2.84 -1.30 -14.52
C GLY A 360 -3.41 -2.37 -13.62
N GLY A 361 -2.53 -3.22 -13.11
CA GLY A 361 -2.93 -4.30 -12.22
C GLY A 361 -1.78 -4.83 -11.37
N PHE A 362 -2.15 -5.59 -10.34
CA PHE A 362 -1.24 -6.20 -9.37
C PHE A 362 -1.48 -7.71 -9.38
N VAL A 363 -0.48 -8.47 -9.82
CA VAL A 363 -0.57 -9.94 -9.87
C VAL A 363 -0.68 -10.50 -8.46
N TRP A 364 -1.51 -11.48 -8.24
CA TRP A 364 -1.55 -12.25 -7.01
C TRP A 364 -0.73 -13.51 -7.16
N GLU A 365 0.40 -13.67 -6.50
CA GLU A 365 1.16 -12.69 -5.73
C GLU A 365 2.68 -12.90 -5.89
N TRP A 366 3.50 -12.23 -5.07
CA TRP A 366 4.96 -12.23 -5.24
C TRP A 366 5.62 -13.56 -4.96
N CYS A 367 5.42 -14.14 -3.78
CA CYS A 367 6.12 -15.36 -3.40
C CYS A 367 5.24 -16.35 -2.66
N ASP A 368 5.53 -17.62 -2.84
CA ASP A 368 4.94 -18.69 -2.04
C ASP A 368 5.23 -18.50 -0.54
N HIS A 369 4.21 -18.72 0.30
CA HIS A 369 4.33 -18.69 1.75
C HIS A 369 4.50 -20.12 2.27
N ALA A 370 5.72 -20.48 2.63
CA ALA A 370 6.01 -21.79 3.19
C ALA A 370 7.17 -21.71 4.18
N ILE A 371 7.24 -22.68 5.08
CA ILE A 371 8.28 -22.79 6.10
C ILE A 371 9.27 -23.88 5.69
N ALA A 372 10.57 -23.56 5.75
CA ALA A 372 11.63 -24.54 5.51
C ALA A 372 11.62 -25.62 6.59
N HIS A 373 11.39 -26.87 6.18
CA HIS A 373 11.22 -28.03 7.08
C HIS A 373 12.30 -29.11 6.93
N GLY A 374 13.48 -28.72 6.46
CA GLY A 374 14.60 -29.62 6.29
C GLY A 374 15.03 -29.79 4.84
N THR A 375 15.79 -30.85 4.56
CA THR A 375 16.38 -31.08 3.25
C THR A 375 16.07 -32.51 2.77
N ALA A 376 15.62 -32.64 1.57
CA ALA A 376 15.38 -33.93 0.91
C ALA A 376 16.70 -34.64 0.56
N GLU A 377 16.64 -35.94 0.25
CA GLU A 377 17.81 -36.75 -0.16
C GLU A 377 18.54 -36.17 -1.38
N ASN A 378 17.86 -35.48 -2.26
CA ASN A 378 18.42 -34.80 -3.44
C ASN A 378 19.04 -33.43 -3.16
N GLY A 379 19.11 -33.01 -1.88
CA GLY A 379 19.66 -31.74 -1.45
C GLY A 379 18.73 -30.53 -1.55
N LYS A 380 17.48 -30.68 -2.02
CA LYS A 380 16.50 -29.58 -2.09
C LYS A 380 15.85 -29.34 -0.72
N THR A 381 15.55 -28.10 -0.43
CA THR A 381 14.75 -27.71 0.74
C THR A 381 13.35 -28.31 0.64
N ILE A 382 12.87 -28.89 1.73
CA ILE A 382 11.47 -29.29 1.89
C ILE A 382 10.76 -28.10 2.51
N TYR A 383 9.65 -27.70 1.87
CA TYR A 383 8.77 -26.65 2.36
C TYR A 383 7.49 -27.25 2.89
N ALA A 384 7.02 -26.76 4.04
CA ALA A 384 5.75 -27.09 4.64
C ALA A 384 4.85 -25.84 4.56
N TYR A 385 3.57 -26.03 4.22
CA TYR A 385 2.58 -24.97 4.11
C TYR A 385 1.24 -25.39 4.70
N GLY A 386 0.21 -24.59 4.59
CA GLY A 386 -1.06 -24.67 5.29
C GLY A 386 -1.57 -26.08 5.61
N GLY A 387 -1.63 -26.44 6.91
CA GLY A 387 -2.04 -27.74 7.42
C GLY A 387 -0.91 -28.76 7.62
N ASP A 388 0.28 -28.55 7.04
CA ASP A 388 1.38 -29.51 7.11
C ASP A 388 2.01 -29.62 8.51
N HIS A 389 1.83 -28.62 9.36
CA HIS A 389 2.29 -28.61 10.75
C HIS A 389 1.24 -29.16 11.72
N GLY A 390 0.05 -29.58 11.23
CA GLY A 390 -1.06 -30.06 12.04
C GLY A 390 -1.85 -28.94 12.73
N GLU A 391 -1.69 -27.71 12.27
CA GLU A 391 -2.48 -26.57 12.72
C GLU A 391 -3.94 -26.71 12.26
N GLU A 392 -4.88 -26.31 13.12
CA GLU A 392 -6.32 -26.40 12.83
C GLU A 392 -6.82 -25.24 11.95
N ILE A 393 -6.15 -24.06 12.02
CA ILE A 393 -6.54 -22.86 11.29
C ILE A 393 -5.51 -22.62 10.19
N HIS A 394 -5.92 -22.88 8.96
CA HIS A 394 -5.09 -22.69 7.76
C HIS A 394 -5.97 -22.58 6.51
N ASP A 395 -5.44 -22.00 5.45
CA ASP A 395 -6.12 -21.78 4.17
C ASP A 395 -5.65 -22.76 3.07
N GLY A 396 -5.01 -23.87 3.48
CA GLY A 396 -4.58 -24.93 2.57
C GLY A 396 -3.49 -24.44 1.62
N ASN A 397 -3.72 -24.59 0.31
CA ASN A 397 -2.78 -24.19 -0.74
C ASN A 397 -2.94 -22.74 -1.21
N PHE A 398 -3.79 -21.92 -0.58
CA PHE A 398 -3.92 -20.48 -0.88
C PHE A 398 -2.68 -19.66 -0.47
N CYS A 399 -1.70 -20.27 0.15
CA CYS A 399 -0.39 -19.69 0.42
C CYS A 399 0.69 -20.11 -0.61
N MET A 400 0.32 -20.89 -1.65
CA MET A 400 1.22 -21.39 -2.70
C MET A 400 0.82 -20.80 -4.07
N ASP A 401 0.96 -19.51 -4.18
CA ASP A 401 0.45 -18.69 -5.29
C ASP A 401 1.44 -17.57 -5.71
N GLY A 402 2.71 -17.77 -5.37
CA GLY A 402 3.79 -16.86 -5.71
C GLY A 402 4.27 -16.96 -7.16
N LEU A 403 4.79 -15.86 -7.69
CA LEU A 403 5.59 -15.83 -8.93
C LEU A 403 7.00 -16.35 -8.71
N VAL A 404 7.42 -16.43 -7.46
CA VAL A 404 8.70 -17.02 -7.05
C VAL A 404 8.48 -17.99 -5.89
N TYR A 405 9.36 -18.97 -5.77
CA TYR A 405 9.40 -19.89 -4.64
C TYR A 405 9.76 -19.17 -3.32
N PRO A 406 9.58 -19.80 -2.14
CA PRO A 406 9.90 -19.17 -0.86
C PRO A 406 11.35 -18.67 -0.74
N ASP A 407 12.29 -19.30 -1.43
CA ASP A 407 13.71 -18.91 -1.49
C ASP A 407 14.02 -17.87 -2.58
N ARG A 408 12.99 -17.31 -3.23
CA ARG A 408 13.07 -16.34 -4.34
C ARG A 408 13.62 -16.90 -5.66
N THR A 409 13.74 -18.21 -5.78
CA THR A 409 13.96 -18.81 -7.10
C THR A 409 12.71 -18.57 -7.97
N VAL A 410 12.89 -18.13 -9.19
CA VAL A 410 11.78 -17.87 -10.13
C VAL A 410 11.15 -19.21 -10.56
N HIS A 411 9.81 -19.25 -10.64
CA HIS A 411 9.04 -20.39 -11.13
C HIS A 411 9.34 -20.74 -12.58
#